data_fac42011b3350a970dbf299af81b5bfa
#
_entry.id   fac42011b3350a970dbf299af81b5bfa
#
_cell.length_a   1.000
_cell.length_b   1.000
_cell.length_c   1.000
_cell.angle_alpha   90.00
_cell.angle_beta   90.00
_cell.angle_gamma   90.00
#
_symmetry.space_group_name_H-M   'P 1'
#
loop_
_entity.id
_entity.type
_entity.pdbx_description
1 polymer ?
#
loop_
_entity_poly.entity_id
_entity_poly.type
_entity_poly.pdbx_seq_one_letter_code
_entity_poly.pdbx_strand_id
1 'polypeptide(L)' 'MDELENLLTCGSPWAEERAKIAIELQEMFLNGDMSADERNELLQDLINTDKLNEEADNINVKSALIAAVSGVMAIA' A
#
# COMPACT_ATOMS: atom_id res chain seq x y z
N MET A 1 -2.88 5.29 9.30
CA MET A 1 -2.98 3.94 8.71
C MET A 1 -4.41 3.45 8.58
N ASP A 2 -5.39 4.28 8.96
CA ASP A 2 -6.81 3.89 8.91
C ASP A 2 -7.27 3.50 7.50
N GLU A 3 -6.78 4.20 6.49
CA GLU A 3 -7.15 3.92 5.10
C GLU A 3 -6.66 2.55 4.64
N LEU A 4 -5.44 2.16 5.04
CA LEU A 4 -4.93 0.83 4.74
C LEU A 4 -5.70 -0.24 5.50
N GLU A 5 -6.05 0.02 6.75
CA GLU A 5 -6.84 -0.92 7.54
C GLU A 5 -8.23 -1.13 6.93
N ASN A 6 -8.84 -0.07 6.42
CA ASN A 6 -10.12 -0.18 5.72
C ASN A 6 -10.01 -1.04 4.46
N LEU A 7 -8.89 -1.00 3.79
CA LEU A 7 -8.66 -1.82 2.60
C LEU A 7 -8.49 -3.31 2.92
N LEU A 8 -8.12 -3.65 4.17
CA LEU A 8 -7.99 -5.06 4.58
C LEU A 8 -9.32 -5.82 4.51
N THR A 9 -10.44 -5.11 4.55
CA THR A 9 -11.76 -5.72 4.55
C THR A 9 -12.66 -5.13 3.47
N CYS A 10 -12.09 -4.63 2.39
CA CYS A 10 -12.85 -3.96 1.33
C CYS A 10 -13.56 -4.94 0.37
N GLY A 11 -13.31 -6.24 0.49
CA GLY A 11 -13.92 -7.25 -0.36
C GLY A 11 -13.16 -7.55 -1.65
N SER A 12 -12.03 -6.90 -1.88
CA SER A 12 -11.17 -7.16 -3.03
C SER A 12 -9.90 -7.87 -2.55
N PRO A 13 -9.74 -9.18 -2.82
CA PRO A 13 -8.54 -9.92 -2.39
C PRO A 13 -7.24 -9.27 -2.86
N TRP A 14 -7.25 -8.71 -4.06
CA TRP A 14 -6.13 -8.00 -4.64
C TRP A 14 -5.71 -6.81 -3.75
N ALA A 15 -6.67 -5.97 -3.37
CA ALA A 15 -6.39 -4.78 -2.55
C ALA A 15 -6.07 -5.15 -1.11
N GLU A 16 -6.75 -6.16 -0.57
CA GLU A 16 -6.52 -6.64 0.80
C GLU A 16 -5.09 -7.13 0.98
N GLU A 17 -4.59 -7.90 0.02
CA GLU A 17 -3.22 -8.40 0.06
C GLU A 17 -2.20 -7.26 0.01
N ARG A 18 -2.39 -6.29 -0.87
CA ARG A 18 -1.48 -5.17 -1.00
C ARG A 18 -1.51 -4.25 0.23
N ALA A 19 -2.68 -4.03 0.80
CA ALA A 19 -2.80 -3.25 2.02
C ALA A 19 -2.06 -3.92 3.18
N LYS A 20 -2.16 -5.23 3.29
CA LYS A 20 -1.45 -6.00 4.32
C LYS A 20 0.06 -5.84 4.18
N ILE A 21 0.58 -5.95 2.97
CA ILE A 21 2.01 -5.77 2.72
C ILE A 21 2.45 -4.36 3.08
N ALA A 22 1.66 -3.35 2.72
CA ALA A 22 1.99 -1.96 3.04
C ALA A 22 2.06 -1.73 4.56
N ILE A 23 1.14 -2.32 5.31
CA ILE A 23 1.15 -2.23 6.77
C ILE A 23 2.39 -2.90 7.34
N GLU A 24 2.75 -4.07 6.85
CA GLU A 24 3.96 -4.77 7.28
C GLU A 24 5.23 -3.96 7.02
N LEU A 25 5.32 -3.31 5.86
CA LEU A 25 6.45 -2.46 5.52
C LEU A 25 6.55 -1.27 6.48
N GLN A 26 5.43 -0.65 6.82
CA GLN A 26 5.42 0.45 7.76
C GLN A 26 5.85 0.00 9.16
N GLU A 27 5.41 -1.16 9.60
CA GLU A 27 5.82 -1.72 10.89
C GLU A 27 7.33 -1.98 10.93
N MET A 28 7.89 -2.52 9.85
CA MET A 28 9.33 -2.76 9.76
C MET A 28 10.11 -1.45 9.83
N PHE A 29 9.62 -0.41 9.16
CA PHE A 29 10.23 0.92 9.24
C PHE A 29 10.18 1.46 10.67
N LEU A 30 9.04 1.36 11.35
CA LEU A 30 8.88 1.85 12.72
C LEU A 30 9.76 1.08 13.70
N ASN A 31 10.03 -0.19 13.44
CA ASN A 31 10.91 -1.02 14.27
C ASN A 31 12.40 -0.78 13.97
N GLY A 32 12.73 0.03 12.97
CA GLY A 32 14.11 0.31 12.60
C GLY A 32 14.74 -0.72 11.67
N ASP A 33 13.94 -1.62 11.10
CA ASP A 33 14.43 -2.68 10.22
C ASP A 33 14.75 -2.19 8.81
N MET A 34 14.25 -1.01 8.44
CA MET A 34 14.54 -0.40 7.13
C MET A 34 14.48 1.12 7.23
N SER A 35 15.12 1.78 6.26
CA SER A 35 15.07 3.24 6.15
C SER A 35 13.77 3.70 5.50
N ALA A 36 13.47 5.00 5.61
CA ALA A 36 12.31 5.58 4.94
C ALA A 36 12.43 5.45 3.41
N ASP A 37 13.63 5.59 2.87
CA ASP A 37 13.86 5.44 1.43
C ASP A 37 13.58 4.01 0.96
N GLU A 38 14.01 3.01 1.71
CA GLU A 38 13.74 1.62 1.41
C GLU A 38 12.24 1.32 1.49
N ARG A 39 11.58 1.81 2.54
CA ARG A 39 10.13 1.66 2.69
C ARG A 39 9.40 2.27 1.48
N ASN A 40 9.75 3.49 1.11
CA ASN A 40 9.09 4.19 0.02
C ASN A 40 9.29 3.50 -1.32
N GLU A 41 10.49 2.96 -1.56
CA GLU A 41 10.77 2.20 -2.77
C GLU A 41 9.88 0.96 -2.88
N LEU A 42 9.76 0.20 -1.78
CA LEU A 42 8.93 -1.00 -1.75
C LEU A 42 7.44 -0.66 -1.85
N LEU A 43 7.00 0.42 -1.20
CA LEU A 43 5.62 0.87 -1.31
C LEU A 43 5.30 1.34 -2.74
N GLN A 44 6.23 2.00 -3.40
CA GLN A 44 6.05 2.42 -4.78
C GLN A 44 5.85 1.22 -5.70
N ASP A 45 6.56 0.12 -5.46
CA ASP A 45 6.38 -1.10 -6.23
C ASP A 45 4.97 -1.67 -6.07
N LEU A 46 4.38 -1.55 -4.89
CA LEU A 46 3.01 -2.02 -4.64
C LEU A 46 1.98 -1.27 -5.46
N ILE A 47 2.23 0.00 -5.75
CA ILE A 47 1.29 0.85 -6.49
C ILE A 47 1.81 1.19 -7.88
N ASN A 48 2.73 0.37 -8.41
CA ASN A 48 3.22 0.54 -9.76
C ASN A 48 2.04 0.43 -10.75
N THR A 49 1.83 1.47 -11.53
CA THR A 49 0.65 1.64 -12.36
C THR A 49 0.45 0.51 -13.37
N ASP A 50 1.53 0.02 -13.95
CA ASP A 50 1.45 -1.03 -14.95
C ASP A 50 0.89 -2.32 -14.37
N LYS A 51 1.36 -2.72 -13.19
CA LYS A 51 0.85 -3.90 -12.50
C LYS A 51 -0.59 -3.70 -12.04
N LEU A 52 -0.90 -2.50 -11.54
CA LEU A 52 -2.25 -2.20 -11.08
C LEU A 52 -3.27 -2.29 -12.22
N ASN A 53 -2.90 -1.84 -13.40
CA ASN A 53 -3.79 -1.89 -14.57
C ASN A 53 -4.09 -3.32 -15.00
N GLU A 54 -3.18 -4.25 -14.79
CA GLU A 54 -3.37 -5.64 -15.15
C GLU A 54 -4.22 -6.41 -14.14
N GLU A 55 -4.13 -6.08 -12.86
CA GLU A 55 -4.71 -6.85 -11.77
C GLU A 55 -5.95 -6.23 -11.14
N ALA A 56 -6.11 -4.92 -11.25
CA ALA A 56 -7.19 -4.22 -10.56
C ALA A 56 -8.53 -4.46 -11.24
N ASP A 57 -9.49 -5.00 -10.49
CA ASP A 57 -10.86 -5.24 -10.96
C ASP A 57 -11.73 -3.99 -10.88
N ASN A 58 -11.35 -3.03 -10.04
CA ASN A 58 -12.18 -1.87 -9.73
C ASN A 58 -11.30 -0.63 -9.59
N ILE A 59 -11.60 0.38 -10.41
CA ILE A 59 -10.83 1.61 -10.42
C ILE A 59 -10.93 2.39 -9.11
N ASN A 60 -12.05 2.30 -8.41
CA ASN A 60 -12.22 2.97 -7.11
C ASN A 60 -11.32 2.35 -6.05
N VAL A 61 -11.21 1.03 -6.04
CA VAL A 61 -10.33 0.30 -5.12
C VAL A 61 -8.87 0.62 -5.44
N LYS A 62 -8.54 0.64 -6.73
CA LYS A 62 -7.20 1.01 -7.18
C LYS A 62 -6.81 2.41 -6.70
N SER A 63 -7.70 3.38 -6.89
CA SER A 63 -7.47 4.76 -6.46
C SER A 63 -7.33 4.87 -4.95
N ALA A 64 -8.15 4.14 -4.20
CA ALA A 64 -8.08 4.12 -2.74
C ALA A 64 -6.76 3.55 -2.25
N LEU A 65 -6.28 2.47 -2.88
CA LEU A 65 -4.99 1.88 -2.52
C LEU A 65 -3.84 2.85 -2.78
N ILE A 66 -3.83 3.49 -3.95
CA ILE A 66 -2.80 4.46 -4.30
C ILE A 66 -2.80 5.62 -3.31
N ALA A 67 -3.97 6.15 -2.97
CA ALA A 67 -4.07 7.25 -2.01
C ALA A 67 -3.57 6.84 -0.62
N ALA A 68 -3.96 5.65 -0.15
CA ALA A 68 -3.55 5.16 1.16
C ALA A 68 -2.05 4.95 1.24
N VAL A 69 -1.45 4.31 0.24
CA VAL A 69 -0.01 4.06 0.20
C VAL A 69 0.77 5.36 0.05
N SER A 70 0.29 6.28 -0.78
CA SER A 70 0.92 7.60 -0.94
C SER A 70 0.91 8.38 0.37
N GLY A 71 -0.17 8.27 1.14
CA GLY A 71 -0.26 8.87 2.47
C GLY A 71 0.81 8.35 3.41
N VAL A 72 1.10 7.05 3.39
CA VAL A 72 2.16 6.45 4.21
C VAL A 72 3.53 6.97 3.76
N MET A 73 3.78 7.06 2.46
CA MET A 73 5.06 7.56 1.94
C MET A 73 5.30 9.02 2.31
N ALA A 74 4.25 9.80 2.53
CA ALA A 74 4.36 11.19 2.92
C ALA A 74 4.74 11.38 4.40
N ILE A 75 4.63 10.34 5.21
CA ILE A 75 5.02 10.36 6.62
C ILE A 75 6.52 10.09 6.69
N ALA A 76 7.25 11.10 7.04
CA ALA A 76 8.71 10.99 7.11
C ALA A 76 9.18 10.32 8.39
#